data_eeb244915cb8f3192972b810a7f1c6bd
#
_entry.id   eeb244915cb8f3192972b810a7f1c6bd
#
_cell.length_a   1.000
_cell.length_b   1.000
_cell.length_c   1.000
_cell.angle_alpha   90.00
_cell.angle_beta   90.00
_cell.angle_gamma   90.00
#
_symmetry.space_group_name_H-M   'P 1'
#
loop_
_entity.id
_entity.type
_entity.pdbx_description
1 polymer ?
#
loop_
_entity_poly.entity_id
_entity_poly.type
_entity_poly.pdbx_seq_one_letter_code
_entity_poly.pdbx_strand_id
1 'polypeptide(L)'
;MRKTVIVSDSTCDLGGELLQAHGIRIVPLDVMLGGVTYLDGVEIAPDDIYRHYAEKGELPHTAAPNMTAFADVFADCLADAEGVVCFTISAEMSSTYNNARMAALDLENVHVVDTRNLSTGGGLLVLAAAEMAERGMDAAAIAEACRAMTDAVDASFVVDDLEFLYKGGRCSALAALGANLLQLKPCITVNGGKMGVGKKYRGRFGAVLEKYAEERIGNGEGILTDHVFVTHAGCEAAVVESVVAKVSALLPNANVHITRAGCTVSAHCGQNTLGVLFIRKGDTV
;
A
#
# COMPACT_ATOMS: atom_id res chain seq x y z
N MET A 1 -12.97 10.72 -25.15
CA MET A 1 -11.80 11.07 -24.35
C MET A 1 -12.20 10.97 -22.88
N ARG A 2 -11.44 10.31 -22.03
CA ARG A 2 -11.70 10.28 -20.57
C ARG A 2 -11.37 11.66 -20.00
N LYS A 3 -12.15 12.11 -19.00
CA LYS A 3 -11.84 13.40 -18.36
C LYS A 3 -10.58 13.31 -17.51
N THR A 4 -10.45 12.23 -16.73
CA THR A 4 -9.31 12.01 -15.85
C THR A 4 -8.88 10.55 -15.89
N VAL A 5 -7.56 10.31 -15.92
CA VAL A 5 -6.94 8.98 -15.74
C VAL A 5 -6.22 8.93 -14.42
N ILE A 6 -6.37 7.80 -13.72
CA ILE A 6 -5.70 7.55 -12.45
C ILE A 6 -4.46 6.69 -12.70
N VAL A 7 -3.35 7.14 -12.18
CA VAL A 7 -2.04 6.47 -12.19
C VAL A 7 -1.61 6.21 -10.76
N SER A 8 -0.99 5.08 -10.50
CA SER A 8 -0.34 4.79 -9.21
C SER A 8 1.01 4.14 -9.43
N ASP A 9 1.90 4.24 -8.48
CA ASP A 9 3.04 3.33 -8.45
C ASP A 9 2.60 1.92 -8.01
N SER A 10 3.47 0.90 -8.20
CA SER A 10 3.13 -0.49 -7.93
C SER A 10 2.85 -0.79 -6.46
N THR A 11 3.25 0.09 -5.54
CA THR A 11 3.06 -0.14 -4.10
C THR A 11 1.62 0.06 -3.62
N CYS A 12 0.67 0.43 -4.47
CA CYS A 12 -0.74 0.50 -4.09
C CYS A 12 -1.36 -0.86 -3.76
N ASP A 13 -0.72 -1.96 -4.18
CA ASP A 13 -1.10 -3.35 -3.92
C ASP A 13 -2.57 -3.70 -4.26
N LEU A 14 -3.18 -2.95 -5.16
CA LEU A 14 -4.49 -3.24 -5.69
C LEU A 14 -4.38 -4.46 -6.62
N GLY A 15 -5.18 -5.48 -6.39
CA GLY A 15 -5.20 -6.67 -7.25
C GLY A 15 -5.52 -6.32 -8.71
N GLY A 16 -5.06 -7.15 -9.64
CA GLY A 16 -5.23 -6.91 -11.08
C GLY A 16 -6.68 -6.70 -11.51
N GLU A 17 -7.64 -7.34 -10.84
CA GLU A 17 -9.06 -7.16 -11.10
C GLU A 17 -9.54 -5.72 -10.81
N LEU A 18 -9.13 -5.13 -9.68
CA LEU A 18 -9.46 -3.76 -9.33
C LEU A 18 -8.76 -2.76 -10.26
N LEU A 19 -7.48 -2.99 -10.57
CA LEU A 19 -6.75 -2.15 -11.51
C LEU A 19 -7.42 -2.12 -12.88
N GLN A 20 -7.82 -3.28 -13.39
CA GLN A 20 -8.49 -3.40 -14.69
C GLN A 20 -9.91 -2.81 -14.67
N ALA A 21 -10.70 -3.10 -13.64
CA ALA A 21 -12.09 -2.63 -13.53
C ALA A 21 -12.17 -1.09 -13.56
N HIS A 22 -11.24 -0.41 -12.89
CA HIS A 22 -11.20 1.04 -12.80
C HIS A 22 -10.25 1.70 -13.81
N GLY A 23 -9.56 0.92 -14.64
CA GLY A 23 -8.62 1.42 -15.65
C GLY A 23 -7.44 2.19 -15.08
N ILE A 24 -6.99 1.79 -13.90
CA ILE A 24 -5.85 2.38 -13.20
C ILE A 24 -4.55 1.96 -13.89
N ARG A 25 -3.66 2.92 -14.15
CA ARG A 25 -2.36 2.69 -14.78
C ARG A 25 -1.28 2.58 -13.69
N ILE A 26 -0.36 1.62 -13.83
CA ILE A 26 0.71 1.38 -12.86
C ILE A 26 2.07 1.78 -13.43
N VAL A 27 2.85 2.49 -12.61
CA VAL A 27 4.29 2.70 -12.81
C VAL A 27 5.03 1.78 -11.84
N PRO A 28 5.66 0.69 -12.35
CA PRO A 28 6.31 -0.29 -11.49
C PRO A 28 7.58 0.28 -10.84
N LEU A 29 7.81 -0.08 -9.58
CA LEU A 29 9.10 0.13 -8.93
C LEU A 29 10.10 -0.93 -9.40
N ASP A 30 11.39 -0.64 -9.21
CA ASP A 30 12.47 -1.59 -9.46
C ASP A 30 12.71 -2.48 -8.23
N VAL A 31 12.86 -3.78 -8.46
CA VAL A 31 13.26 -4.79 -7.47
C VAL A 31 14.55 -5.44 -7.90
N MET A 32 15.61 -5.25 -7.14
CA MET A 32 16.92 -5.86 -7.40
C MET A 32 17.06 -7.14 -6.57
N LEU A 33 17.27 -8.24 -7.24
CA LEU A 33 17.38 -9.57 -6.63
C LEU A 33 18.50 -10.36 -7.30
N GLY A 34 19.48 -10.84 -6.53
CA GLY A 34 20.60 -11.60 -7.07
C GLY A 34 21.44 -10.86 -8.14
N GLY A 35 21.52 -9.53 -8.05
CA GLY A 35 22.25 -8.70 -9.01
C GLY A 35 21.50 -8.36 -10.30
N VAL A 36 20.23 -8.77 -10.43
CA VAL A 36 19.34 -8.45 -11.56
C VAL A 36 18.24 -7.50 -11.10
N THR A 37 17.90 -6.53 -11.94
CA THR A 37 16.78 -5.60 -11.69
C THR A 37 15.55 -6.08 -12.45
N TYR A 38 14.42 -6.11 -11.76
CA TYR A 38 13.12 -6.52 -12.27
C TYR A 38 12.08 -5.44 -12.01
N LEU A 39 11.06 -5.34 -12.85
CA LEU A 39 9.90 -4.48 -12.64
C LEU A 39 8.89 -5.17 -11.71
N ASP A 40 8.54 -4.51 -10.62
CA ASP A 40 7.60 -5.01 -9.59
C ASP A 40 6.24 -5.37 -10.17
N GLY A 41 5.81 -6.62 -9.99
CA GLY A 41 4.53 -7.13 -10.46
C GLY A 41 4.43 -7.36 -11.98
N VAL A 42 5.52 -7.10 -12.74
CA VAL A 42 5.60 -7.33 -14.18
C VAL A 42 6.55 -8.49 -14.51
N GLU A 43 7.77 -8.45 -13.96
CA GLU A 43 8.84 -9.40 -14.25
C GLU A 43 9.18 -10.29 -13.06
N ILE A 44 8.70 -9.97 -11.88
CA ILE A 44 8.95 -10.69 -10.63
C ILE A 44 7.68 -10.73 -9.77
N ALA A 45 7.52 -11.82 -9.04
CA ALA A 45 6.45 -12.04 -8.06
C ALA A 45 7.00 -12.14 -6.63
N PRO A 46 6.20 -11.87 -5.59
CA PRO A 46 6.65 -11.94 -4.19
C PRO A 46 7.23 -13.29 -3.78
N ASP A 47 6.73 -14.40 -4.36
CA ASP A 47 7.26 -15.74 -4.08
C ASP A 47 8.69 -15.95 -4.57
N ASP A 48 9.12 -15.24 -5.61
CA ASP A 48 10.50 -15.29 -6.09
C ASP A 48 11.46 -14.67 -5.06
N ILE A 49 11.02 -13.60 -4.41
CA ILE A 49 11.77 -12.93 -3.32
C ILE A 49 11.97 -13.90 -2.16
N TYR A 50 10.88 -14.54 -1.71
CA TYR A 50 10.94 -15.45 -0.56
C TYR A 50 11.75 -16.71 -0.86
N ARG A 51 11.63 -17.24 -2.07
CA ARG A 51 12.43 -18.37 -2.53
C ARG A 51 13.92 -18.04 -2.56
N HIS A 52 14.27 -16.90 -3.16
CA HIS A 52 15.65 -16.44 -3.22
C HIS A 52 16.25 -16.24 -1.83
N TYR A 53 15.49 -15.61 -0.93
CA TYR A 53 15.92 -15.41 0.45
C TYR A 53 16.12 -16.74 1.18
N ALA A 54 15.23 -17.71 1.01
CA ALA A 54 15.36 -19.04 1.61
C ALA A 54 16.60 -19.81 1.09
N GLU A 55 16.95 -19.64 -0.19
CA GLU A 55 18.07 -20.33 -0.83
C GLU A 55 19.42 -19.65 -0.61
N LYS A 56 19.47 -18.32 -0.57
CA LYS A 56 20.70 -17.52 -0.60
C LYS A 56 20.94 -16.71 0.66
N GLY A 57 19.91 -16.45 1.46
CA GLY A 57 19.99 -15.53 2.59
C GLY A 57 20.15 -14.05 2.20
N GLU A 58 19.94 -13.74 0.91
CA GLU A 58 20.09 -12.40 0.37
C GLU A 58 18.74 -11.69 0.32
N LEU A 59 18.65 -10.51 0.91
CA LEU A 59 17.47 -9.67 0.84
C LEU A 59 17.43 -8.88 -0.47
N PRO A 60 16.24 -8.67 -1.03
CA PRO A 60 16.08 -7.79 -2.19
C PRO A 60 16.33 -6.33 -1.81
N HIS A 61 16.69 -5.53 -2.81
CA HIS A 61 16.68 -4.08 -2.72
C HIS A 61 15.62 -3.52 -3.66
N THR A 62 15.06 -2.37 -3.32
CA THR A 62 14.05 -1.70 -4.16
C THR A 62 14.50 -0.30 -4.50
N ALA A 63 14.12 0.19 -5.68
CA ALA A 63 14.37 1.55 -6.09
C ALA A 63 13.09 2.19 -6.65
N ALA A 64 12.98 3.51 -6.47
CA ALA A 64 11.90 4.29 -7.03
C ALA A 64 12.02 4.34 -8.57
N PRO A 65 10.89 4.33 -9.31
CA PRO A 65 10.90 4.59 -10.74
C PRO A 65 11.58 5.93 -11.02
N ASN A 66 12.33 6.01 -12.11
CA ASN A 66 12.95 7.26 -12.49
C ASN A 66 11.94 8.25 -13.11
N MET A 67 12.37 9.49 -13.31
CA MET A 67 11.49 10.53 -13.88
C MET A 67 10.98 10.19 -15.27
N THR A 68 11.79 9.52 -16.11
CA THR A 68 11.41 9.14 -17.47
C THR A 68 10.25 8.16 -17.47
N ALA A 69 10.28 7.14 -16.59
CA ALA A 69 9.19 6.17 -16.47
C ALA A 69 7.84 6.84 -16.15
N PHE A 70 7.83 7.87 -15.31
CA PHE A 70 6.63 8.65 -15.04
C PHE A 70 6.23 9.53 -16.23
N ALA A 71 7.20 10.21 -16.86
CA ALA A 71 6.94 11.09 -18.01
C ALA A 71 6.32 10.33 -19.18
N ASP A 72 6.81 9.13 -19.48
CA ASP A 72 6.29 8.27 -20.54
C ASP A 72 4.83 7.88 -20.26
N VAL A 73 4.51 7.45 -19.02
CA VAL A 73 3.14 7.12 -18.64
C VAL A 73 2.22 8.33 -18.65
N PHE A 74 2.69 9.50 -18.22
CA PHE A 74 1.88 10.73 -18.28
C PHE A 74 1.59 11.15 -19.71
N ALA A 75 2.57 11.06 -20.61
CA ALA A 75 2.39 11.35 -22.02
C ALA A 75 1.36 10.41 -22.68
N ASP A 76 1.48 9.10 -22.40
CA ASP A 76 0.52 8.10 -22.89
C ASP A 76 -0.90 8.37 -22.38
N CYS A 77 -1.05 8.71 -21.10
CA CYS A 77 -2.36 9.02 -20.52
C CYS A 77 -2.98 10.28 -21.10
N LEU A 78 -2.18 11.35 -21.29
CA LEU A 78 -2.65 12.63 -21.82
C LEU A 78 -2.98 12.58 -23.31
N ALA A 79 -2.55 11.55 -24.06
CA ALA A 79 -2.99 11.35 -25.44
C ALA A 79 -4.51 11.09 -25.54
N ASP A 80 -5.12 10.48 -24.50
CA ASP A 80 -6.52 10.05 -24.48
C ASP A 80 -7.36 10.65 -23.33
N ALA A 81 -6.75 11.48 -22.48
CA ALA A 81 -7.42 12.09 -21.34
C ALA A 81 -7.11 13.59 -21.20
N GLU A 82 -8.01 14.33 -20.53
CA GLU A 82 -7.84 15.76 -20.26
C GLU A 82 -6.90 16.03 -19.08
N GLY A 83 -6.77 15.06 -18.16
CA GLY A 83 -5.90 15.18 -17.00
C GLY A 83 -5.54 13.85 -16.36
N VAL A 84 -4.52 13.89 -15.52
CA VAL A 84 -3.96 12.73 -14.81
C VAL A 84 -3.84 13.03 -13.31
N VAL A 85 -4.23 12.08 -12.48
CA VAL A 85 -3.87 12.09 -11.05
C VAL A 85 -2.97 10.90 -10.76
N CYS A 86 -1.75 11.15 -10.31
CA CYS A 86 -0.76 10.13 -9.98
C CYS A 86 -0.58 10.02 -8.47
N PHE A 87 -0.74 8.81 -7.94
CA PHE A 87 -0.55 8.48 -6.54
C PHE A 87 0.76 7.74 -6.35
N THR A 88 1.46 8.05 -5.26
CA THR A 88 2.72 7.40 -4.93
C THR A 88 2.76 6.97 -3.48
N ILE A 89 3.60 5.98 -3.19
CA ILE A 89 3.98 5.66 -1.81
C ILE A 89 4.45 6.92 -1.09
N SER A 90 4.32 6.95 0.24
CA SER A 90 4.74 8.05 1.07
C SER A 90 6.14 8.59 0.72
N ALA A 91 6.25 9.92 0.59
CA ALA A 91 7.51 10.63 0.39
C ALA A 91 8.50 10.44 1.54
N GLU A 92 8.02 10.04 2.73
CA GLU A 92 8.87 9.71 3.89
C GLU A 92 9.50 8.30 3.79
N MET A 93 9.04 7.46 2.83
CA MET A 93 9.50 6.08 2.65
C MET A 93 10.31 5.88 1.37
N SER A 94 10.07 6.71 0.35
CA SER A 94 10.68 6.57 -0.98
C SER A 94 10.80 7.92 -1.69
N SER A 95 11.75 8.01 -2.63
CA SER A 95 11.87 9.15 -3.55
C SER A 95 10.84 9.14 -4.69
N THR A 96 9.96 8.14 -4.76
CA THR A 96 8.96 7.97 -5.83
C THR A 96 8.11 9.22 -6.02
N TYR A 97 7.59 9.79 -4.93
CA TYR A 97 6.82 11.04 -4.99
C TYR A 97 7.60 12.18 -5.66
N ASN A 98 8.85 12.37 -5.25
CA ASN A 98 9.67 13.44 -5.80
C ASN A 98 9.96 13.23 -7.29
N ASN A 99 10.24 11.98 -7.72
CA ASN A 99 10.49 11.65 -9.11
C ASN A 99 9.22 11.87 -9.96
N ALA A 100 8.05 11.43 -9.50
CA ALA A 100 6.77 11.68 -10.18
C ALA A 100 6.46 13.18 -10.27
N ARG A 101 6.67 13.94 -9.18
CA ARG A 101 6.45 15.39 -9.14
C ARG A 101 7.37 16.12 -10.12
N MET A 102 8.64 15.71 -10.20
CA MET A 102 9.58 16.31 -11.15
C MET A 102 9.20 15.99 -12.60
N ALA A 103 8.71 14.79 -12.89
CA ALA A 103 8.20 14.43 -14.22
C ALA A 103 6.95 15.22 -14.63
N ALA A 104 6.15 15.67 -13.65
CA ALA A 104 4.94 16.45 -13.88
C ALA A 104 5.15 17.98 -13.89
N LEU A 105 6.38 18.47 -13.68
CA LEU A 105 6.64 19.90 -13.40
C LEU A 105 6.10 20.84 -14.46
N ASP A 106 6.24 20.46 -15.73
CA ASP A 106 5.82 21.27 -16.89
C ASP A 106 4.46 20.81 -17.48
N LEU A 107 3.71 19.95 -16.75
CA LEU A 107 2.44 19.39 -17.19
C LEU A 107 1.30 19.93 -16.30
N GLU A 108 0.59 20.95 -16.78
CA GLU A 108 -0.48 21.62 -16.00
C GLU A 108 -1.63 20.68 -15.62
N ASN A 109 -1.88 19.63 -16.41
CA ASN A 109 -2.99 18.70 -16.23
C ASN A 109 -2.58 17.40 -15.51
N VAL A 110 -1.37 17.35 -14.92
CA VAL A 110 -0.90 16.22 -14.13
C VAL A 110 -0.74 16.62 -12.68
N HIS A 111 -1.47 15.95 -11.81
CA HIS A 111 -1.46 16.21 -10.37
C HIS A 111 -0.89 15.00 -9.63
N VAL A 112 0.22 15.19 -8.91
CA VAL A 112 0.84 14.14 -8.11
C VAL A 112 0.39 14.28 -6.67
N VAL A 113 -0.04 13.16 -6.08
CA VAL A 113 -0.51 13.04 -4.69
C VAL A 113 0.42 12.11 -3.93
N ASP A 114 1.04 12.63 -2.87
CA ASP A 114 1.69 11.80 -1.85
C ASP A 114 0.57 11.15 -1.02
N THR A 115 0.45 9.83 -1.08
CA THR A 115 -0.58 9.12 -0.29
C THR A 115 -0.29 9.18 1.20
N ARG A 116 0.94 9.52 1.61
CA ARG A 116 1.43 9.42 2.99
C ARG A 116 1.21 8.03 3.60
N ASN A 117 1.12 7.05 2.75
CA ASN A 117 0.81 5.66 3.07
C ASN A 117 1.65 4.70 2.24
N LEU A 118 1.43 3.43 2.46
CA LEU A 118 1.97 2.31 1.70
C LEU A 118 0.88 1.27 1.45
N SER A 119 1.15 0.36 0.52
CA SER A 119 0.27 -0.76 0.23
C SER A 119 -1.17 -0.31 -0.04
N THR A 120 -2.15 -1.11 0.28
CA THR A 120 -3.57 -0.76 0.10
C THR A 120 -4.03 0.43 0.94
N GLY A 121 -3.22 0.96 1.87
CA GLY A 121 -3.46 2.28 2.46
C GLY A 121 -3.38 3.40 1.41
N GLY A 122 -2.40 3.35 0.52
CA GLY A 122 -2.38 4.18 -0.69
C GLY A 122 -3.46 3.76 -1.68
N GLY A 123 -3.67 2.45 -1.85
CA GLY A 123 -4.69 1.86 -2.72
C GLY A 123 -6.11 2.35 -2.44
N LEU A 124 -6.46 2.60 -1.18
CA LEU A 124 -7.75 3.19 -0.80
C LEU A 124 -7.98 4.57 -1.43
N LEU A 125 -6.95 5.42 -1.44
CA LEU A 125 -7.02 6.74 -2.09
C LEU A 125 -7.08 6.61 -3.61
N VAL A 126 -6.36 5.64 -4.17
CA VAL A 126 -6.36 5.35 -5.62
C VAL A 126 -7.75 4.92 -6.09
N LEU A 127 -8.44 4.04 -5.33
CA LEU A 127 -9.82 3.64 -5.64
C LEU A 127 -10.81 4.79 -5.51
N ALA A 128 -10.73 5.54 -4.41
CA ALA A 128 -11.59 6.73 -4.23
C ALA A 128 -11.43 7.73 -5.39
N ALA A 129 -10.19 7.95 -5.84
CA ALA A 129 -9.91 8.79 -7.00
C ALA A 129 -10.49 8.23 -8.30
N ALA A 130 -10.37 6.91 -8.52
CA ALA A 130 -10.91 6.25 -9.71
C ALA A 130 -12.43 6.38 -9.77
N GLU A 131 -13.13 6.19 -8.67
CA GLU A 131 -14.57 6.40 -8.56
C GLU A 131 -14.98 7.87 -8.79
N MET A 132 -14.18 8.83 -8.30
CA MET A 132 -14.40 10.25 -8.59
C MET A 132 -14.23 10.55 -10.08
N ALA A 133 -13.21 9.96 -10.72
CA ALA A 133 -12.97 10.10 -12.15
C ALA A 133 -14.12 9.50 -12.99
N GLU A 134 -14.65 8.34 -12.60
CA GLU A 134 -15.82 7.71 -13.23
C GLU A 134 -17.08 8.59 -13.13
N ARG A 135 -17.23 9.33 -12.04
CA ARG A 135 -18.29 10.34 -11.88
C ARG A 135 -18.03 11.64 -12.67
N GLY A 136 -16.94 11.72 -13.42
CA GLY A 136 -16.60 12.83 -14.30
C GLY A 136 -15.96 14.04 -13.61
N MET A 137 -15.39 13.85 -12.41
CA MET A 137 -14.64 14.89 -11.71
C MET A 137 -13.32 15.19 -12.45
N ASP A 138 -12.86 16.43 -12.43
CA ASP A 138 -11.59 16.81 -13.03
C ASP A 138 -10.38 16.44 -12.13
N ALA A 139 -9.20 16.36 -12.74
CA ALA A 139 -8.00 15.88 -12.07
C ALA A 139 -7.57 16.75 -10.89
N ALA A 140 -7.71 18.07 -10.99
CA ALA A 140 -7.34 18.98 -9.90
C ALA A 140 -8.25 18.78 -8.67
N ALA A 141 -9.56 18.69 -8.90
CA ALA A 141 -10.54 18.48 -7.83
C ALA A 141 -10.35 17.11 -7.15
N ILE A 142 -10.10 16.04 -7.94
CA ILE A 142 -9.78 14.71 -7.41
C ILE A 142 -8.53 14.75 -6.54
N ALA A 143 -7.45 15.36 -7.04
CA ALA A 143 -6.19 15.43 -6.31
C ALA A 143 -6.34 16.18 -4.99
N GLU A 144 -7.12 17.27 -4.94
CA GLU A 144 -7.39 18.01 -3.71
C GLU A 144 -8.23 17.19 -2.72
N ALA A 145 -9.30 16.57 -3.19
CA ALA A 145 -10.14 15.70 -2.37
C ALA A 145 -9.32 14.54 -1.75
N CYS A 146 -8.48 13.89 -2.54
CA CYS A 146 -7.64 12.79 -2.05
C CYS A 146 -6.58 13.26 -1.06
N ARG A 147 -5.97 14.45 -1.24
CA ARG A 147 -5.04 15.02 -0.25
C ARG A 147 -5.73 15.26 1.09
N ALA A 148 -6.96 15.74 1.09
CA ALA A 148 -7.74 15.92 2.32
C ALA A 148 -8.08 14.60 3.02
N MET A 149 -8.11 13.47 2.29
CA MET A 149 -8.42 12.15 2.84
C MET A 149 -7.18 11.42 3.38
N THR A 150 -5.96 11.85 3.09
CA THR A 150 -4.74 11.10 3.44
C THR A 150 -4.62 10.76 4.92
N ASP A 151 -4.94 11.71 5.79
CA ASP A 151 -4.84 11.52 7.25
C ASP A 151 -6.01 10.69 7.83
N ALA A 152 -7.07 10.46 7.05
CA ALA A 152 -8.19 9.60 7.42
C ALA A 152 -7.93 8.11 7.13
N VAL A 153 -6.89 7.79 6.37
CA VAL A 153 -6.50 6.40 6.08
C VAL A 153 -5.91 5.77 7.33
N ASP A 154 -6.56 4.72 7.83
CA ASP A 154 -6.08 3.89 8.92
C ASP A 154 -5.33 2.69 8.33
N ALA A 155 -4.00 2.79 8.30
CA ALA A 155 -3.13 1.74 7.80
C ALA A 155 -2.27 1.18 8.92
N SER A 156 -2.36 -0.13 9.11
CA SER A 156 -1.51 -0.87 10.04
C SER A 156 -1.40 -2.33 9.62
N PHE A 157 -0.37 -3.01 10.10
CA PHE A 157 -0.13 -4.40 9.83
C PHE A 157 0.68 -5.06 10.95
N VAL A 158 0.54 -6.37 11.12
CA VAL A 158 1.32 -7.17 12.07
C VAL A 158 2.33 -8.01 11.29
N VAL A 159 3.55 -8.05 11.80
CA VAL A 159 4.67 -8.76 11.20
C VAL A 159 5.02 -9.96 12.08
N ASP A 160 5.23 -11.12 11.45
CA ASP A 160 5.69 -12.33 12.15
C ASP A 160 7.18 -12.31 12.40
N ASP A 161 7.96 -11.97 11.37
CA ASP A 161 9.41 -11.83 11.39
C ASP A 161 9.82 -10.39 11.03
N LEU A 162 10.63 -9.79 11.87
CA LEU A 162 11.06 -8.39 11.73
C LEU A 162 12.34 -8.21 10.90
N GLU A 163 12.96 -9.29 10.44
CA GLU A 163 14.25 -9.21 9.76
C GLU A 163 14.21 -8.34 8.50
N PHE A 164 13.21 -8.58 7.64
CA PHE A 164 13.01 -7.81 6.41
C PHE A 164 12.74 -6.32 6.73
N LEU A 165 11.85 -6.07 7.67
CA LEU A 165 11.48 -4.70 8.02
C LEU A 165 12.62 -3.93 8.69
N TYR A 166 13.40 -4.61 9.55
CA TYR A 166 14.56 -4.02 10.21
C TYR A 166 15.69 -3.71 9.20
N LYS A 167 16.06 -4.69 8.39
CA LYS A 167 17.11 -4.54 7.36
C LYS A 167 16.68 -3.61 6.22
N GLY A 168 15.37 -3.55 5.93
CA GLY A 168 14.79 -2.62 4.96
C GLY A 168 14.91 -1.14 5.36
N GLY A 169 15.07 -0.84 6.64
CA GLY A 169 15.41 0.49 7.14
C GLY A 169 14.30 1.56 7.03
N ARG A 170 13.07 1.22 6.64
CA ARG A 170 11.95 2.18 6.50
C ARG A 170 11.14 2.37 7.78
N CYS A 171 11.39 1.56 8.81
CA CYS A 171 10.80 1.70 10.14
C CYS A 171 11.87 1.95 11.19
N SER A 172 12.32 3.18 11.33
CA SER A 172 13.39 3.57 12.28
C SER A 172 13.03 3.26 13.75
N ALA A 173 11.72 3.24 14.07
CA ALA A 173 11.24 2.91 15.40
C ALA A 173 11.57 1.46 15.84
N LEU A 174 11.89 0.56 14.91
CA LEU A 174 12.31 -0.81 15.24
C LEU A 174 13.64 -0.86 15.96
N ALA A 175 14.55 0.06 15.70
CA ALA A 175 15.84 0.12 16.35
C ALA A 175 15.73 0.26 17.90
N ALA A 176 14.65 0.85 18.39
CA ALA A 176 14.34 1.01 19.80
C ALA A 176 13.85 -0.27 20.50
N LEU A 177 13.53 -1.34 19.75
CA LEU A 177 12.99 -2.58 20.35
C LEU A 177 14.09 -3.48 20.94
N GLY A 178 15.36 -3.29 20.57
CA GLY A 178 16.49 -4.04 21.10
C GLY A 178 16.44 -5.55 20.84
N ALA A 179 17.16 -6.34 21.63
CA ALA A 179 17.32 -7.79 21.46
C ALA A 179 16.04 -8.65 21.77
N ASN A 180 15.00 -8.06 22.30
CA ASN A 180 13.75 -8.77 22.64
C ASN A 180 12.78 -8.98 21.45
N LEU A 181 13.26 -8.75 20.23
CA LEU A 181 12.49 -8.81 18.99
C LEU A 181 11.90 -10.20 18.67
N LEU A 182 12.61 -11.27 19.01
CA LEU A 182 12.34 -12.64 18.54
C LEU A 182 11.03 -13.28 19.02
N GLN A 183 10.34 -12.71 20.01
CA GLN A 183 9.07 -13.26 20.54
C GLN A 183 7.88 -12.32 20.42
N LEU A 184 8.07 -11.17 19.80
CA LEU A 184 7.05 -10.15 19.67
C LEU A 184 6.52 -10.12 18.24
N LYS A 185 5.21 -9.95 18.12
CA LYS A 185 4.51 -9.66 16.86
C LYS A 185 4.04 -8.20 16.94
N PRO A 186 4.87 -7.23 16.53
CA PRO A 186 4.47 -5.84 16.62
C PRO A 186 3.47 -5.48 15.55
N CYS A 187 2.49 -4.68 15.93
CA CYS A 187 1.69 -3.92 14.99
C CYS A 187 2.51 -2.70 14.55
N ILE A 188 2.70 -2.56 13.27
CA ILE A 188 3.26 -1.38 12.65
C ILE A 188 2.11 -0.49 12.21
N THR A 189 2.17 0.79 12.53
CA THR A 189 1.18 1.79 12.15
C THR A 189 1.80 2.81 11.21
N VAL A 190 1.01 3.38 10.33
CA VAL A 190 1.43 4.49 9.47
C VAL A 190 0.77 5.77 9.96
N ASN A 191 1.58 6.74 10.34
CA ASN A 191 1.10 8.04 10.82
C ASN A 191 1.95 9.15 10.21
N GLY A 192 1.28 10.13 9.61
CA GLY A 192 1.99 11.25 8.98
C GLY A 192 2.99 10.83 7.91
N GLY A 193 2.72 9.74 7.19
CA GLY A 193 3.61 9.20 6.16
C GLY A 193 4.73 8.30 6.66
N LYS A 194 4.87 8.06 7.96
CA LYS A 194 5.96 7.28 8.56
C LYS A 194 5.47 6.02 9.24
N MET A 195 6.26 4.96 9.15
CA MET A 195 6.03 3.75 9.92
C MET A 195 6.47 3.92 11.38
N GLY A 196 5.61 3.49 12.29
CA GLY A 196 5.87 3.47 13.72
C GLY A 196 5.51 2.13 14.35
N VAL A 197 6.06 1.85 15.53
CA VAL A 197 5.71 0.65 16.29
C VAL A 197 4.56 0.98 17.24
N GLY A 198 3.42 0.34 16.99
CA GLY A 198 2.25 0.42 17.85
C GLY A 198 2.26 -0.67 18.92
N LYS A 199 1.11 -1.34 19.08
CA LYS A 199 0.93 -2.42 20.04
C LYS A 199 1.79 -3.62 19.71
N LYS A 200 2.30 -4.29 20.74
CA LYS A 200 3.10 -5.50 20.65
C LYS A 200 2.29 -6.69 21.13
N TYR A 201 2.13 -7.67 20.26
CA TYR A 201 1.42 -8.91 20.58
C TYR A 201 2.39 -10.04 20.89
N ARG A 202 1.88 -11.09 21.53
CA ARG A 202 2.57 -12.35 21.79
C ARG A 202 1.60 -13.50 21.54
N GLY A 203 2.12 -14.62 21.02
CA GLY A 203 1.34 -15.82 20.79
C GLY A 203 1.47 -16.35 19.36
N ARG A 204 0.63 -17.32 19.01
CA ARG A 204 0.57 -17.86 17.66
C ARG A 204 0.05 -16.81 16.69
N PHE A 205 0.67 -16.71 15.53
CA PHE A 205 0.46 -15.61 14.57
C PHE A 205 -1.02 -15.45 14.18
N GLY A 206 -1.72 -16.53 13.81
CA GLY A 206 -3.14 -16.45 13.46
C GLY A 206 -4.02 -15.86 14.58
N ALA A 207 -3.84 -16.32 15.83
CA ALA A 207 -4.58 -15.78 16.97
C ALA A 207 -4.25 -14.31 17.27
N VAL A 208 -3.00 -13.91 17.01
CA VAL A 208 -2.58 -12.52 17.13
C VAL A 208 -3.28 -11.65 16.08
N LEU A 209 -3.38 -12.13 14.84
CA LEU A 209 -4.02 -11.42 13.75
C LEU A 209 -5.52 -11.21 13.98
N GLU A 210 -6.23 -12.23 14.47
CA GLU A 210 -7.65 -12.09 14.82
C GLU A 210 -7.87 -11.03 15.90
N LYS A 211 -7.04 -11.08 16.96
CA LYS A 211 -7.09 -10.08 18.04
C LYS A 211 -6.72 -8.68 17.53
N TYR A 212 -5.72 -8.59 16.66
CA TYR A 212 -5.34 -7.33 16.03
C TYR A 212 -6.49 -6.74 15.21
N ALA A 213 -7.13 -7.54 14.36
CA ALA A 213 -8.27 -7.10 13.54
C ALA A 213 -9.43 -6.61 14.42
N GLU A 214 -9.75 -7.36 15.49
CA GLU A 214 -10.79 -6.98 16.46
C GLU A 214 -10.48 -5.63 17.14
N GLU A 215 -9.25 -5.42 17.57
CA GLU A 215 -8.83 -4.17 18.21
C GLU A 215 -8.77 -2.97 17.26
N ARG A 216 -8.41 -3.20 15.98
CA ARG A 216 -8.35 -2.12 14.97
C ARG A 216 -9.72 -1.67 14.53
N ILE A 217 -10.65 -2.59 14.36
CA ILE A 217 -12.03 -2.31 13.94
C ILE A 217 -12.87 -1.83 15.12
N GLY A 218 -12.67 -2.40 16.32
CA GLY A 218 -13.47 -2.09 17.51
C GLY A 218 -14.94 -2.43 17.28
N ASN A 219 -15.83 -1.46 17.50
CA ASN A 219 -17.27 -1.59 17.24
C ASN A 219 -17.69 -1.22 15.80
N GLY A 220 -16.73 -0.91 14.93
CA GLY A 220 -16.97 -0.52 13.53
C GLY A 220 -17.42 0.92 13.33
N GLU A 221 -17.65 1.68 14.41
CA GLU A 221 -18.04 3.07 14.29
C GLU A 221 -16.95 3.93 13.65
N GLY A 222 -17.37 4.86 12.78
CA GLY A 222 -16.45 5.76 12.11
C GLY A 222 -15.59 5.11 11.01
N ILE A 223 -15.88 3.89 10.56
CA ILE A 223 -15.23 3.26 9.42
C ILE A 223 -16.09 3.45 8.16
N LEU A 224 -15.47 3.86 7.04
CA LEU A 224 -16.09 3.78 5.73
C LEU A 224 -16.06 2.33 5.27
N THR A 225 -17.22 1.82 4.85
CA THR A 225 -17.41 0.40 4.52
C THR A 225 -17.34 0.09 3.03
N ASP A 226 -17.18 1.10 2.19
CA ASP A 226 -17.10 0.95 0.73
C ASP A 226 -15.92 0.08 0.32
N HIS A 227 -14.77 0.28 0.98
CA HIS A 227 -13.56 -0.52 0.78
C HIS A 227 -12.85 -0.75 2.11
N VAL A 228 -12.70 -2.01 2.48
CA VAL A 228 -11.87 -2.48 3.60
C VAL A 228 -10.93 -3.53 3.08
N PHE A 229 -9.62 -3.36 3.29
CA PHE A 229 -8.63 -4.30 2.79
C PHE A 229 -8.09 -5.21 3.89
N VAL A 230 -8.00 -6.50 3.59
CA VAL A 230 -7.16 -7.46 4.27
C VAL A 230 -6.02 -7.78 3.31
N THR A 231 -4.87 -7.15 3.54
CA THR A 231 -3.70 -7.27 2.68
C THR A 231 -2.63 -8.10 3.36
N HIS A 232 -2.10 -9.11 2.66
CA HIS A 232 -1.11 -10.01 3.23
C HIS A 232 0.13 -10.21 2.35
N ALA A 233 1.27 -10.48 2.98
CA ALA A 233 2.52 -10.84 2.35
C ALA A 233 2.82 -12.31 2.66
N GLY A 234 2.33 -13.22 1.81
CA GLY A 234 2.63 -14.66 1.86
C GLY A 234 2.14 -15.38 3.12
N CYS A 235 1.01 -14.96 3.71
CA CYS A 235 0.36 -15.72 4.80
C CYS A 235 -0.33 -16.98 4.26
N GLU A 236 -0.44 -18.00 5.12
CA GLU A 236 -1.23 -19.20 4.83
C GLU A 236 -2.70 -18.84 4.59
N ALA A 237 -3.34 -19.50 3.62
CA ALA A 237 -4.73 -19.23 3.23
C ALA A 237 -5.70 -19.30 4.42
N ALA A 238 -5.58 -20.33 5.26
CA ALA A 238 -6.44 -20.51 6.45
C ALA A 238 -6.33 -19.34 7.44
N VAL A 239 -5.14 -18.73 7.56
CA VAL A 239 -4.94 -17.56 8.43
C VAL A 239 -5.61 -16.32 7.83
N VAL A 240 -5.48 -16.12 6.52
CA VAL A 240 -6.14 -15.00 5.82
C VAL A 240 -7.65 -15.13 5.93
N GLU A 241 -8.21 -16.32 5.63
CA GLU A 241 -9.64 -16.61 5.71
C GLU A 241 -10.21 -16.36 7.12
N SER A 242 -9.49 -16.77 8.18
CA SER A 242 -9.89 -16.50 9.56
C SER A 242 -9.99 -15.01 9.86
N VAL A 243 -9.00 -14.22 9.41
CA VAL A 243 -9.02 -12.76 9.60
C VAL A 243 -10.15 -12.12 8.80
N VAL A 244 -10.36 -12.53 7.55
CA VAL A 244 -11.46 -12.03 6.70
C VAL A 244 -12.81 -12.33 7.35
N ALA A 245 -13.01 -13.54 7.85
CA ALA A 245 -14.24 -13.91 8.56
C ALA A 245 -14.46 -13.02 9.79
N LYS A 246 -13.39 -12.73 10.55
CA LYS A 246 -13.45 -11.83 11.72
C LYS A 246 -13.81 -10.40 11.29
N VAL A 247 -13.17 -9.85 10.25
CA VAL A 247 -13.44 -8.51 9.71
C VAL A 247 -14.89 -8.41 9.23
N SER A 248 -15.36 -9.39 8.45
CA SER A 248 -16.74 -9.43 7.93
C SER A 248 -17.78 -9.54 9.05
N ALA A 249 -17.47 -10.25 10.13
CA ALA A 249 -18.38 -10.35 11.29
C ALA A 249 -18.46 -9.02 12.06
N LEU A 250 -17.36 -8.25 12.13
CA LEU A 250 -17.33 -6.94 12.80
C LEU A 250 -17.90 -5.82 11.92
N LEU A 251 -17.78 -5.96 10.60
CA LEU A 251 -18.25 -5.00 9.60
C LEU A 251 -19.16 -5.69 8.57
N PRO A 252 -20.39 -6.09 8.93
CA PRO A 252 -21.24 -6.92 8.07
C PRO A 252 -21.66 -6.25 6.76
N ASN A 253 -21.56 -4.93 6.66
CA ASN A 253 -21.90 -4.17 5.45
C ASN A 253 -20.65 -3.70 4.68
N ALA A 254 -19.46 -4.14 5.06
CA ALA A 254 -18.24 -3.71 4.39
C ALA A 254 -17.96 -4.55 3.14
N ASN A 255 -17.49 -3.87 2.10
CA ASN A 255 -16.89 -4.54 0.96
C ASN A 255 -15.43 -4.88 1.31
N VAL A 256 -15.21 -6.14 1.72
CA VAL A 256 -13.90 -6.61 2.17
C VAL A 256 -13.12 -7.18 0.99
N HIS A 257 -12.00 -6.54 0.66
CA HIS A 257 -11.08 -6.98 -0.38
C HIS A 257 -9.92 -7.76 0.24
N ILE A 258 -9.56 -8.87 -0.40
CA ILE A 258 -8.35 -9.63 -0.05
C ILE A 258 -7.32 -9.33 -1.12
N THR A 259 -6.16 -8.80 -0.72
CA THR A 259 -5.06 -8.52 -1.65
C THR A 259 -3.74 -9.08 -1.14
N ARG A 260 -2.83 -9.29 -2.06
CA ARG A 260 -1.46 -9.68 -1.76
C ARG A 260 -0.54 -8.50 -2.02
N ALA A 261 0.31 -8.22 -1.05
CA ALA A 261 1.35 -7.20 -1.18
C ALA A 261 2.29 -7.53 -2.35
N GLY A 262 2.57 -6.55 -3.18
CA GLY A 262 3.51 -6.64 -4.31
C GLY A 262 4.96 -6.85 -3.84
N CYS A 263 5.88 -6.94 -4.80
CA CYS A 263 7.27 -7.26 -4.51
C CYS A 263 7.95 -6.19 -3.67
N THR A 264 7.71 -4.91 -3.94
CA THR A 264 8.31 -3.80 -3.18
C THR A 264 7.89 -3.85 -1.72
N VAL A 265 6.60 -4.00 -1.43
CA VAL A 265 6.11 -4.08 -0.05
C VAL A 265 6.59 -5.38 0.61
N SER A 266 6.54 -6.51 -0.08
CA SER A 266 7.03 -7.81 0.39
C SER A 266 8.52 -7.80 0.71
N ALA A 267 9.33 -7.10 -0.08
CA ALA A 267 10.77 -6.94 0.13
C ALA A 267 11.12 -6.23 1.46
N HIS A 268 10.23 -5.38 1.95
CA HIS A 268 10.42 -4.63 3.18
C HIS A 268 9.66 -5.21 4.37
N CYS A 269 8.49 -5.81 4.17
CA CYS A 269 7.68 -6.33 5.27
C CYS A 269 7.96 -7.81 5.57
N GLY A 270 8.45 -8.56 4.59
CA GLY A 270 8.71 -9.99 4.73
C GLY A 270 7.45 -10.86 4.67
N GLN A 271 7.67 -12.17 4.60
CA GLN A 271 6.61 -13.17 4.63
C GLN A 271 5.88 -13.16 5.97
N ASN A 272 4.63 -13.63 5.98
CA ASN A 272 3.77 -13.63 7.17
C ASN A 272 3.59 -12.21 7.76
N THR A 273 3.22 -11.28 6.90
CA THR A 273 2.73 -9.95 7.28
C THR A 273 1.29 -9.82 6.84
N LEU A 274 0.42 -9.29 7.70
CA LEU A 274 -0.97 -9.02 7.36
C LEU A 274 -1.45 -7.73 8.00
N GLY A 275 -2.14 -6.91 7.18
CA GLY A 275 -2.76 -5.66 7.57
C GLY A 275 -4.26 -5.64 7.34
N VAL A 276 -4.96 -4.84 8.15
CA VAL A 276 -6.35 -4.43 7.93
C VAL A 276 -6.34 -2.92 7.73
N LEU A 277 -6.78 -2.48 6.54
CA LEU A 277 -6.66 -1.09 6.12
C LEU A 277 -8.02 -0.56 5.68
N PHE A 278 -8.35 0.65 6.09
CA PHE A 278 -9.63 1.28 5.81
C PHE A 278 -9.53 2.81 5.94
N ILE A 279 -10.57 3.51 5.54
CA ILE A 279 -10.67 4.96 5.75
C ILE A 279 -11.64 5.22 6.92
N ARG A 280 -11.25 6.12 7.82
CA ARG A 280 -12.14 6.61 8.88
C ARG A 280 -12.99 7.75 8.34
N LYS A 281 -14.23 7.82 8.80
CA LYS A 281 -15.05 9.00 8.59
C LYS A 281 -14.35 10.17 9.30
N GLY A 282 -14.11 11.24 8.57
CA GLY A 282 -13.66 12.47 9.20
C GLY A 282 -14.68 12.91 10.25
N ASP A 283 -14.20 13.53 11.32
CA ASP A 283 -15.11 14.26 12.22
C ASP A 283 -15.83 15.29 11.36
N THR A 284 -17.13 15.07 11.14
CA THR A 284 -18.00 16.10 10.54
C THR A 284 -18.02 17.26 11.52
N VAL A 285 -17.22 18.31 11.19
CA VAL A 285 -17.35 19.61 11.85
C VAL A 285 -18.68 20.24 11.46
#